data_18b18b8a7d27dd1241fa2757463d0d37
#
_entry.id   18b18b8a7d27dd1241fa2757463d0d37
#
_cell.length_a   1.000
_cell.length_b   1.000
_cell.length_c   1.000
_cell.angle_alpha   90.00
_cell.angle_beta   90.00
_cell.angle_gamma   90.00
#
_symmetry.space_group_name_H-M   'P 1'
#
loop_
_entity.id
_entity.type
_entity.pdbx_description
1 polymer ?
#
loop_
_entity_poly.entity_id
_entity_poly.type
_entity_poly.pdbx_seq_one_letter_code
_entity_poly.pdbx_strand_id
1 'polypeptide(L)'
;MEIKTAELRRNSFEHRFGIAQLIFGIIYGFIAGIGLVLAIYTWTQSGHQHPWTQYFFVLLFGVLAAKSFFMYAKTRILYSKGTHTVGKVEEIIADKGLTYVRGFIELPQSKEPLHFESRYAGMSIEKELHRFLDEQHSQFLPALLVDEDKNPKGMFLIKTHAGHLDPAHINSLKTDRK
;
A
#
# COMPACT_ATOMS: atom_id res chain seq x y z
N MET A 1 -2.30 -20.19 -13.56
CA MET A 1 -1.42 -19.45 -12.66
C MET A 1 -1.71 -17.93 -12.63
N GLU A 2 -1.83 -17.24 -13.77
CA GLU A 2 -2.14 -15.80 -13.84
C GLU A 2 -3.43 -15.37 -13.13
N ILE A 3 -4.48 -16.19 -13.14
CA ILE A 3 -5.77 -15.84 -12.52
C ILE A 3 -5.66 -15.76 -10.99
N LYS A 4 -4.96 -16.72 -10.36
CA LYS A 4 -4.77 -16.72 -8.89
C LYS A 4 -3.87 -15.57 -8.43
N THR A 5 -2.84 -15.23 -9.19
CA THR A 5 -1.96 -14.08 -8.89
C THR A 5 -2.69 -12.75 -9.04
N ALA A 6 -3.53 -12.62 -10.07
CA ALA A 6 -4.37 -11.42 -10.25
C ALA A 6 -5.40 -11.27 -9.12
N GLU A 7 -5.95 -12.38 -8.63
CA GLU A 7 -6.90 -12.39 -7.51
C GLU A 7 -6.24 -12.02 -6.18
N LEU A 8 -5.05 -12.56 -5.87
CA LEU A 8 -4.25 -12.17 -4.72
C LEU A 8 -3.89 -10.69 -4.78
N ARG A 9 -3.45 -10.20 -5.93
CA ARG A 9 -3.16 -8.79 -6.17
C ARG A 9 -4.37 -7.91 -5.89
N ARG A 10 -5.54 -8.27 -6.45
CA ARG A 10 -6.78 -7.52 -6.31
C ARG A 10 -7.31 -7.48 -4.89
N ASN A 11 -7.11 -8.54 -4.13
CA ASN A 11 -7.63 -8.68 -2.76
C ASN A 11 -6.61 -8.28 -1.68
N SER A 12 -5.40 -7.87 -2.04
CA SER A 12 -4.42 -7.43 -1.05
C SER A 12 -4.85 -6.14 -0.36
N PHE A 13 -4.43 -5.98 0.88
CA PHE A 13 -4.72 -4.77 1.65
C PHE A 13 -4.14 -3.52 0.98
N GLU A 14 -2.93 -3.63 0.47
CA GLU A 14 -2.22 -2.53 -0.19
C GLU A 14 -2.99 -2.02 -1.41
N HIS A 15 -3.58 -2.91 -2.19
CA HIS A 15 -4.43 -2.52 -3.32
C HIS A 15 -5.67 -1.76 -2.84
N ARG A 16 -6.35 -2.27 -1.80
CA ARG A 16 -7.50 -1.59 -1.20
C ARG A 16 -7.12 -0.27 -0.55
N PHE A 17 -5.98 -0.23 0.13
CA PHE A 17 -5.43 1.00 0.70
C PHE A 17 -5.13 2.03 -0.41
N GLY A 18 -4.55 1.59 -1.53
CA GLY A 18 -4.33 2.43 -2.70
C GLY A 18 -5.64 3.03 -3.24
N ILE A 19 -6.71 2.21 -3.37
CA ILE A 19 -8.03 2.69 -3.79
C ILE A 19 -8.60 3.69 -2.77
N ALA A 20 -8.47 3.42 -1.47
CA ALA A 20 -8.91 4.35 -0.44
C ALA A 20 -8.16 5.69 -0.55
N GLN A 21 -6.85 5.67 -0.80
CA GLN A 21 -6.07 6.89 -1.03
C GLN A 21 -6.56 7.67 -2.27
N LEU A 22 -6.95 6.98 -3.34
CA LEU A 22 -7.55 7.62 -4.50
C LEU A 22 -8.87 8.33 -4.13
N ILE A 23 -9.74 7.65 -3.40
CA ILE A 23 -11.02 8.21 -2.94
C ILE A 23 -10.77 9.44 -2.05
N PHE A 24 -9.87 9.35 -1.07
CA PHE A 24 -9.51 10.49 -0.23
C PHE A 24 -8.91 11.65 -1.04
N GLY A 25 -8.05 11.34 -2.01
CA GLY A 25 -7.48 12.34 -2.92
C GLY A 25 -8.56 13.11 -3.69
N ILE A 26 -9.59 12.41 -4.18
CA ILE A 26 -10.74 13.03 -4.87
C ILE A 26 -11.55 13.89 -3.90
N ILE A 27 -11.87 13.39 -2.72
CA ILE A 27 -12.64 14.14 -1.70
C ILE A 27 -11.90 15.42 -1.30
N TYR A 28 -10.63 15.31 -0.95
CA TYR A 28 -9.82 16.48 -0.55
C TYR A 28 -9.64 17.47 -1.71
N GLY A 29 -9.45 16.97 -2.94
CA GLY A 29 -9.38 17.81 -4.14
C GLY A 29 -10.68 18.57 -4.39
N PHE A 30 -11.82 17.92 -4.19
CA PHE A 30 -13.13 18.55 -4.30
C PHE A 30 -13.35 19.64 -3.26
N ILE A 31 -13.00 19.37 -1.98
CA ILE A 31 -13.07 20.36 -0.88
C ILE A 31 -12.15 21.55 -1.18
N ALA A 32 -10.93 21.31 -1.65
CA ALA A 32 -10.00 22.37 -2.03
C ALA A 32 -10.56 23.20 -3.20
N GLY A 33 -11.17 22.57 -4.19
CA GLY A 33 -11.82 23.22 -5.32
C GLY A 33 -12.97 24.14 -4.92
N ILE A 34 -13.86 23.67 -4.04
CA ILE A 34 -14.94 24.50 -3.48
C ILE A 34 -14.36 25.67 -2.70
N GLY A 35 -13.36 25.42 -1.85
CA GLY A 35 -12.68 26.47 -1.10
C GLY A 35 -12.07 27.54 -1.99
N LEU A 36 -11.48 27.16 -3.11
CA LEU A 36 -10.93 28.09 -4.10
C LEU A 36 -12.01 28.96 -4.75
N VAL A 37 -13.11 28.34 -5.16
CA VAL A 37 -14.25 29.07 -5.76
C VAL A 37 -14.82 30.08 -4.77
N LEU A 38 -15.00 29.68 -3.51
CA LEU A 38 -15.46 30.56 -2.43
C LEU A 38 -14.47 31.70 -2.15
N ALA A 39 -13.17 31.41 -2.17
CA ALA A 39 -12.12 32.43 -1.99
C ALA A 39 -12.16 33.48 -3.10
N ILE A 40 -12.29 33.05 -4.35
CA ILE A 40 -12.42 33.95 -5.51
C ILE A 40 -13.70 34.79 -5.40
N TYR A 41 -14.84 34.15 -5.07
CA TYR A 41 -16.12 34.84 -4.92
C TYR A 41 -16.04 35.90 -3.81
N THR A 42 -15.54 35.55 -2.64
CA THR A 42 -15.39 36.48 -1.52
C THR A 42 -14.49 37.64 -1.88
N TRP A 43 -13.36 37.37 -2.53
CA TRP A 43 -12.42 38.40 -2.96
C TRP A 43 -13.05 39.41 -3.94
N THR A 44 -13.89 38.92 -4.88
CA THR A 44 -14.58 39.77 -5.83
C THR A 44 -15.70 40.63 -5.22
N GLN A 45 -16.39 40.10 -4.20
CA GLN A 45 -17.52 40.78 -3.56
C GLN A 45 -17.10 41.73 -2.43
N SER A 46 -16.02 41.43 -1.71
CA SER A 46 -15.60 42.17 -0.50
C SER A 46 -14.66 43.35 -0.75
N GLY A 47 -14.60 43.88 -1.98
CA GLY A 47 -13.73 45.01 -2.29
C GLY A 47 -12.24 44.73 -2.04
N HIS A 48 -11.80 43.51 -2.34
CA HIS A 48 -10.40 43.03 -2.24
C HIS A 48 -9.92 42.74 -0.78
N GLN A 49 -10.79 42.49 0.15
CA GLN A 49 -10.35 41.90 1.43
C GLN A 49 -9.87 40.46 1.22
N HIS A 50 -8.65 40.17 1.69
CA HIS A 50 -8.01 38.87 1.49
C HIS A 50 -8.67 37.78 2.35
N PRO A 51 -9.24 36.73 1.74
CA PRO A 51 -9.87 35.61 2.47
C PRO A 51 -8.83 34.61 2.97
N TRP A 52 -7.94 35.02 3.89
CA TRP A 52 -6.81 34.24 4.38
C TRP A 52 -7.20 32.86 4.91
N THR A 53 -8.32 32.77 5.62
CA THR A 53 -8.83 31.50 6.15
C THR A 53 -9.20 30.53 5.02
N GLN A 54 -9.79 31.01 3.94
CA GLN A 54 -10.16 30.19 2.78
C GLN A 54 -8.90 29.71 2.05
N TYR A 55 -7.89 30.56 1.85
CA TYR A 55 -6.61 30.15 1.27
C TYR A 55 -5.90 29.10 2.11
N PHE A 56 -5.95 29.22 3.45
CA PHE A 56 -5.41 28.19 4.33
C PHE A 56 -6.08 26.83 4.12
N PHE A 57 -7.42 26.79 4.03
CA PHE A 57 -8.14 25.55 3.75
C PHE A 57 -7.81 24.99 2.37
N VAL A 58 -7.74 25.82 1.34
CA VAL A 58 -7.34 25.38 0.00
C VAL A 58 -5.97 24.76 0.00
N LEU A 59 -5.00 25.40 0.67
CA LEU A 59 -3.65 24.87 0.80
C LEU A 59 -3.63 23.55 1.56
N LEU A 60 -4.29 23.47 2.72
CA LEU A 60 -4.33 22.27 3.55
C LEU A 60 -4.91 21.08 2.79
N PHE A 61 -6.10 21.23 2.23
CA PHE A 61 -6.76 20.14 1.49
C PHE A 61 -6.06 19.84 0.16
N GLY A 62 -5.46 20.82 -0.48
CA GLY A 62 -4.62 20.63 -1.66
C GLY A 62 -3.40 19.77 -1.38
N VAL A 63 -2.69 20.01 -0.27
CA VAL A 63 -1.56 19.17 0.17
C VAL A 63 -2.01 17.76 0.51
N LEU A 64 -3.14 17.61 1.22
CA LEU A 64 -3.69 16.29 1.55
C LEU A 64 -4.10 15.51 0.29
N ALA A 65 -4.70 16.18 -0.69
CA ALA A 65 -5.05 15.58 -1.98
C ALA A 65 -3.79 15.13 -2.73
N ALA A 66 -2.79 16.01 -2.85
CA ALA A 66 -1.52 15.68 -3.52
C ALA A 66 -0.82 14.49 -2.86
N LYS A 67 -0.74 14.45 -1.52
CA LYS A 67 -0.19 13.32 -0.78
C LYS A 67 -0.95 12.03 -1.06
N SER A 68 -2.28 12.07 -1.08
CA SER A 68 -3.12 10.90 -1.33
C SER A 68 -2.94 10.37 -2.75
N PHE A 69 -2.91 11.24 -3.74
CA PHE A 69 -2.62 10.85 -5.14
C PHE A 69 -1.21 10.28 -5.31
N PHE A 70 -0.22 10.86 -4.64
CA PHE A 70 1.14 10.32 -4.66
C PHE A 70 1.21 8.91 -4.07
N MET A 71 0.56 8.67 -2.94
CA MET A 71 0.48 7.34 -2.32
C MET A 71 -0.24 6.33 -3.22
N TYR A 72 -1.35 6.74 -3.85
CA TYR A 72 -2.04 5.92 -4.84
C TYR A 72 -1.15 5.56 -6.04
N ALA A 73 -0.47 6.56 -6.63
CA ALA A 73 0.41 6.35 -7.77
C ALA A 73 1.56 5.40 -7.43
N LYS A 74 2.19 5.55 -6.25
CA LYS A 74 3.23 4.65 -5.76
C LYS A 74 2.72 3.21 -5.66
N THR A 75 1.55 3.01 -5.05
CA THR A 75 0.95 1.68 -4.92
C THR A 75 0.62 1.09 -6.30
N ARG A 76 0.06 1.89 -7.19
CA ARG A 76 -0.28 1.46 -8.55
C ARG A 76 0.95 0.99 -9.35
N ILE A 77 2.06 1.71 -9.26
CA ILE A 77 3.31 1.34 -9.92
C ILE A 77 3.80 -0.01 -9.40
N LEU A 78 3.83 -0.20 -8.07
CA LEU A 78 4.20 -1.47 -7.45
C LEU A 78 3.35 -2.62 -7.99
N TYR A 79 2.02 -2.45 -8.03
CA TYR A 79 1.11 -3.49 -8.50
C TYR A 79 1.16 -3.75 -10.00
N SER A 80 1.45 -2.74 -10.81
CA SER A 80 1.48 -2.90 -12.27
C SER A 80 2.78 -3.48 -12.80
N LYS A 81 3.90 -3.23 -12.11
CA LYS A 81 5.24 -3.64 -12.55
C LYS A 81 5.87 -4.74 -11.70
N GLY A 82 5.24 -5.07 -10.56
CA GLY A 82 5.82 -6.02 -9.63
C GLY A 82 5.73 -7.46 -10.11
N THR A 83 6.81 -8.20 -9.90
CA THR A 83 6.88 -9.64 -10.09
C THR A 83 6.45 -10.36 -8.81
N HIS A 84 5.55 -11.35 -8.94
CA HIS A 84 5.13 -12.16 -7.81
C HIS A 84 6.25 -13.09 -7.37
N THR A 85 6.50 -13.10 -6.08
CA THR A 85 7.57 -13.89 -5.46
C THR A 85 7.16 -14.30 -4.05
N VAL A 86 8.07 -14.94 -3.34
CA VAL A 86 7.91 -15.33 -1.94
C VAL A 86 8.95 -14.62 -1.12
N GLY A 87 8.53 -13.95 -0.06
CA GLY A 87 9.41 -13.34 0.92
C GLY A 87 9.40 -14.09 2.23
N LYS A 88 10.52 -14.11 2.93
CA LYS A 88 10.62 -14.65 4.27
C LYS A 88 10.30 -13.55 5.28
N VAL A 89 9.41 -13.86 6.23
CA VAL A 89 9.07 -12.97 7.35
C VAL A 89 10.08 -13.16 8.45
N GLU A 90 10.63 -12.07 8.96
CA GLU A 90 11.54 -12.05 10.11
C GLU A 90 10.82 -11.57 11.36
N GLU A 91 9.97 -10.55 11.22
CA GLU A 91 9.35 -9.90 12.36
C GLU A 91 7.96 -9.35 12.00
N ILE A 92 7.01 -9.48 12.91
CA ILE A 92 5.69 -8.87 12.85
C ILE A 92 5.51 -8.02 14.10
N ILE A 93 5.26 -6.73 13.92
CA ILE A 93 5.13 -5.75 15.00
C ILE A 93 3.78 -5.05 14.88
N ALA A 94 2.99 -5.03 15.95
CA ALA A 94 1.81 -4.18 16.04
C ALA A 94 2.12 -2.93 16.88
N ASP A 95 1.96 -1.75 16.28
CA ASP A 95 2.12 -0.48 16.96
C ASP A 95 1.06 0.52 16.51
N LYS A 96 0.41 1.19 17.45
CA LYS A 96 -0.56 2.29 17.23
C LYS A 96 -1.62 2.00 16.17
N GLY A 97 -2.14 0.78 16.15
CA GLY A 97 -3.18 0.36 15.21
C GLY A 97 -2.66 0.02 13.80
N LEU A 98 -1.36 -0.07 13.64
CA LEU A 98 -0.69 -0.55 12.44
C LEU A 98 0.03 -1.86 12.74
N THR A 99 0.06 -2.74 11.75
CA THR A 99 0.89 -3.94 11.75
C THR A 99 2.02 -3.75 10.74
N TYR A 100 3.24 -3.92 11.18
CA TYR A 100 4.44 -3.87 10.37
C TYR A 100 4.95 -5.29 10.17
N VAL A 101 5.21 -5.67 8.94
CA VAL A 101 5.79 -6.97 8.59
C VAL A 101 7.14 -6.71 7.95
N ARG A 102 8.18 -7.13 8.61
CA ARG A 102 9.57 -7.05 8.13
C ARG A 102 10.01 -8.39 7.62
N GLY A 103 10.80 -8.37 6.59
CA GLY A 103 11.38 -9.58 6.04
C GLY A 103 12.20 -9.29 4.80
N PHE A 104 12.53 -10.34 4.06
CA PHE A 104 13.37 -10.23 2.90
C PHE A 104 12.94 -11.14 1.76
N ILE A 105 13.39 -10.78 0.57
CA ILE A 105 13.28 -11.56 -0.66
C ILE A 105 14.70 -11.91 -1.12
N GLU A 106 14.95 -13.18 -1.40
CA GLU A 106 16.17 -13.59 -2.07
C GLU A 106 16.12 -13.22 -3.55
N LEU A 107 17.07 -12.43 -4.00
CA LEU A 107 17.19 -12.02 -5.40
C LEU A 107 18.07 -13.00 -6.15
N PRO A 108 17.64 -13.55 -7.31
CA PRO A 108 18.42 -14.53 -8.05
C PRO A 108 19.79 -14.00 -8.52
N GLN A 109 19.92 -12.70 -8.69
CA GLN A 109 21.11 -12.05 -9.21
C GLN A 109 21.97 -11.36 -8.15
N SER A 110 21.53 -11.30 -6.90
CA SER A 110 22.23 -10.66 -5.80
C SER A 110 22.62 -11.67 -4.74
N LYS A 111 23.82 -11.53 -4.19
CA LYS A 111 24.25 -12.31 -3.02
C LYS A 111 23.60 -11.83 -1.72
N GLU A 112 23.11 -10.59 -1.71
CA GLU A 112 22.45 -10.01 -0.54
C GLU A 112 20.94 -10.04 -0.72
N PRO A 113 20.19 -10.48 0.30
CA PRO A 113 18.74 -10.44 0.27
C PRO A 113 18.23 -9.01 0.30
N LEU A 114 17.11 -8.75 -0.34
CA LEU A 114 16.41 -7.48 -0.29
C LEU A 114 15.54 -7.43 0.96
N HIS A 115 15.95 -6.67 1.98
CA HIS A 115 15.15 -6.40 3.16
C HIS A 115 14.12 -5.31 2.90
N PHE A 116 12.90 -5.48 3.41
CA PHE A 116 11.84 -4.49 3.27
C PHE A 116 10.83 -4.59 4.42
N GLU A 117 10.04 -3.53 4.58
CA GLU A 117 8.97 -3.43 5.56
C GLU A 117 7.66 -3.11 4.85
N SER A 118 6.62 -3.88 5.13
CA SER A 118 5.25 -3.63 4.69
C SER A 118 4.39 -3.19 5.87
N ARG A 119 3.48 -2.24 5.62
CA ARG A 119 2.62 -1.63 6.65
C ARG A 119 1.16 -1.89 6.34
N TYR A 120 0.42 -2.27 7.35
CA TYR A 120 -0.99 -2.61 7.25
C TYR A 120 -1.78 -1.90 8.34
N ALA A 121 -2.97 -1.37 8.03
CA ALA A 121 -3.86 -0.82 9.03
C ALA A 121 -4.72 -1.94 9.63
N GLY A 122 -4.68 -2.09 10.95
CA GLY A 122 -5.47 -3.05 11.72
C GLY A 122 -4.63 -3.94 12.63
N MET A 123 -5.02 -3.98 13.90
CA MET A 123 -4.35 -4.84 14.90
C MET A 123 -4.74 -6.32 14.76
N SER A 124 -5.84 -6.64 14.09
CA SER A 124 -6.26 -8.02 13.86
C SER A 124 -5.33 -8.76 12.89
N ILE A 125 -4.66 -8.03 12.00
CA ILE A 125 -3.76 -8.58 10.98
C ILE A 125 -2.57 -9.30 11.61
N GLU A 126 -2.01 -8.78 12.70
CA GLU A 126 -0.92 -9.43 13.43
C GLU A 126 -1.31 -10.84 13.86
N LYS A 127 -2.46 -10.98 14.55
CA LYS A 127 -2.94 -12.28 15.05
C LYS A 127 -3.25 -13.24 13.91
N GLU A 128 -3.84 -12.73 12.82
CA GLU A 128 -4.15 -13.55 11.64
C GLU A 128 -2.89 -14.04 10.94
N LEU A 129 -1.86 -13.18 10.85
CA LEU A 129 -0.57 -13.55 10.27
C LEU A 129 0.17 -14.57 11.12
N HIS A 130 0.26 -14.37 12.43
CA HIS A 130 0.88 -15.35 13.33
C HIS A 130 0.19 -16.70 13.21
N ARG A 131 -1.15 -16.74 13.33
CA ARG A 131 -1.91 -17.96 13.16
C ARG A 131 -1.64 -18.64 11.81
N PHE A 132 -1.63 -17.86 10.71
CA PHE A 132 -1.37 -18.39 9.38
C PHE A 132 0.05 -18.99 9.27
N LEU A 133 1.08 -18.30 9.78
CA LEU A 133 2.46 -18.78 9.74
C LEU A 133 2.63 -20.04 10.59
N ASP A 134 1.98 -20.10 11.75
CA ASP A 134 1.99 -21.25 12.65
C ASP A 134 1.29 -22.47 12.03
N GLU A 135 0.09 -22.28 11.44
CA GLU A 135 -0.65 -23.33 10.74
C GLU A 135 0.12 -23.90 9.54
N GLN A 136 0.88 -23.05 8.85
CA GLN A 136 1.68 -23.45 7.70
C GLN A 136 3.05 -24.01 8.06
N HIS A 137 3.47 -23.95 9.34
CA HIS A 137 4.84 -24.25 9.76
C HIS A 137 5.89 -23.59 8.85
N SER A 138 5.63 -22.35 8.42
CA SER A 138 6.41 -21.67 7.40
C SER A 138 6.51 -20.18 7.73
N GLN A 139 7.70 -19.60 7.53
CA GLN A 139 7.94 -18.17 7.67
C GLN A 139 7.84 -17.44 6.34
N PHE A 140 7.19 -18.01 5.33
CA PHE A 140 7.12 -17.42 4.00
C PHE A 140 5.73 -16.88 3.69
N LEU A 141 5.68 -15.68 3.12
CA LEU A 141 4.47 -15.05 2.60
C LEU A 141 4.63 -14.69 1.12
N PRO A 142 3.52 -14.66 0.36
CA PRO A 142 3.54 -14.08 -0.98
C PRO A 142 4.03 -12.63 -0.92
N ALA A 143 4.89 -12.27 -1.84
CA ALA A 143 5.42 -10.93 -1.93
C ALA A 143 5.42 -10.42 -3.38
N LEU A 144 5.42 -9.12 -3.53
CA LEU A 144 5.58 -8.42 -4.80
C LEU A 144 6.97 -7.78 -4.82
N LEU A 145 7.74 -8.09 -5.83
CA LEU A 145 9.03 -7.48 -6.08
C LEU A 145 8.90 -6.56 -7.29
N VAL A 146 9.26 -5.31 -7.12
CA VAL A 146 9.50 -4.39 -8.24
C VAL A 146 11.00 -4.36 -8.46
N ASP A 147 11.41 -5.03 -9.52
CA ASP A 147 12.79 -5.02 -9.97
C ASP A 147 13.03 -3.71 -10.71
N GLU A 148 13.59 -2.78 -10.00
CA GLU A 148 14.19 -1.59 -10.58
C GLU A 148 15.69 -1.82 -10.47
N ASP A 149 16.38 -1.88 -11.59
CA ASP A 149 17.84 -2.15 -11.69
C ASP A 149 18.71 -1.33 -10.73
N LYS A 150 18.18 -0.27 -10.17
CA LYS A 150 18.91 0.64 -9.27
C LYS A 150 18.34 0.70 -7.84
N ASN A 151 17.10 0.29 -7.62
CA ASN A 151 16.44 0.42 -6.31
C ASN A 151 15.27 -0.56 -6.16
N PRO A 152 15.56 -1.85 -6.00
CA PRO A 152 14.54 -2.87 -5.86
C PRO A 152 13.66 -2.60 -4.63
N LYS A 153 12.36 -2.81 -4.76
CA LYS A 153 11.38 -2.62 -3.69
C LYS A 153 10.52 -3.87 -3.55
N GLY A 154 10.32 -4.27 -2.31
CA GLY A 154 9.48 -5.40 -1.96
C GLY A 154 8.23 -4.99 -1.18
N MET A 155 7.21 -5.85 -1.24
CA MET A 155 5.98 -5.70 -0.48
C MET A 155 5.37 -7.08 -0.24
N PHE A 156 4.96 -7.38 0.99
CA PHE A 156 4.18 -8.59 1.26
C PHE A 156 2.74 -8.43 0.78
N LEU A 157 2.17 -9.49 0.24
CA LEU A 157 0.78 -9.55 -0.18
C LEU A 157 -0.02 -10.29 0.88
N ILE A 158 -0.87 -9.56 1.60
CA ILE A 158 -1.68 -10.10 2.68
C ILE A 158 -3.15 -9.96 2.31
N LYS A 159 -3.92 -11.04 2.45
CA LYS A 159 -5.35 -11.05 2.22
C LYS A 159 -6.09 -10.60 3.48
N THR A 160 -6.83 -9.49 3.42
CA THR A 160 -7.34 -8.80 4.60
C THR A 160 -8.73 -9.17 5.08
N HIS A 161 -9.54 -9.88 4.32
CA HIS A 161 -10.88 -10.22 4.81
C HIS A 161 -11.31 -11.58 4.34
N ALA A 162 -11.59 -12.48 5.21
CA ALA A 162 -12.27 -13.75 4.98
C ALA A 162 -11.55 -14.80 4.12
N GLY A 163 -10.27 -14.75 4.02
CA GLY A 163 -9.63 -15.83 3.32
C GLY A 163 -8.18 -15.93 3.67
N HIS A 164 -7.82 -17.06 4.19
CA HIS A 164 -6.45 -17.44 4.40
C HIS A 164 -5.67 -17.30 3.08
N LEU A 165 -4.43 -16.89 3.18
CA LEU A 165 -3.47 -17.06 2.09
C LEU A 165 -3.47 -18.54 1.73
N ASP A 166 -3.72 -18.87 0.47
CA ASP A 166 -3.77 -20.26 0.04
C ASP A 166 -2.37 -20.89 0.13
N PRO A 167 -2.15 -21.89 1.00
CA PRO A 167 -0.85 -22.53 1.15
C PRO A 167 -0.33 -23.17 -0.13
N ALA A 168 -1.23 -23.70 -0.94
CA ALA A 168 -0.88 -24.30 -2.22
C ALA A 168 -0.28 -23.25 -3.16
N HIS A 169 -0.75 -22.02 -3.09
CA HIS A 169 -0.21 -20.92 -3.89
C HIS A 169 1.20 -20.51 -3.44
N ILE A 170 1.46 -20.44 -2.14
CA ILE A 170 2.80 -20.17 -1.61
C ILE A 170 3.78 -21.26 -2.04
N ASN A 171 3.36 -22.52 -1.98
CA ASN A 171 4.20 -23.63 -2.38
C ASN A 171 4.47 -23.63 -3.90
N SER A 172 3.50 -23.26 -4.72
CA SER A 172 3.71 -23.14 -6.17
C SER A 172 4.72 -22.05 -6.52
N LEU A 173 4.69 -20.91 -5.83
CA LEU A 173 5.66 -19.83 -6.01
C LEU A 173 7.08 -20.23 -5.61
N LYS A 174 7.24 -21.14 -4.63
CA LYS A 174 8.55 -21.68 -4.26
C LYS A 174 9.11 -22.65 -5.31
N THR A 175 8.24 -23.42 -5.95
CA THR A 175 8.64 -24.47 -6.91
C THR A 175 9.09 -23.87 -8.25
N ASP A 176 8.49 -22.77 -8.67
CA ASP A 176 8.85 -22.07 -9.92
C ASP A 176 10.22 -21.36 -9.87
N ARG A 177 10.92 -21.38 -8.73
CA ARG A 177 12.24 -20.78 -8.54
C ARG A 177 13.42 -21.77 -8.69
N LYS A 178 13.15 -23.05 -8.93
CA LYS A 178 14.18 -24.04 -9.24
C LYS A 178 14.38 -24.18 -10.75
#